data_74e59124ed476c654eafc1473a754d53
#
_entry.id   74e59124ed476c654eafc1473a754d53
#
_cell.length_a   1.000
_cell.length_b   1.000
_cell.length_c   1.000
_cell.angle_alpha   90.00
_cell.angle_beta   90.00
_cell.angle_gamma   90.00
#
_symmetry.space_group_name_H-M   'P 1'
#
loop_
_entity.id
_entity.type
_entity.pdbx_description
1 polymer ?
#
loop_
_entity_poly.entity_id
_entity_poly.type
_entity_poly.pdbx_seq_one_letter_code
_entity_poly.pdbx_strand_id
1 'polypeptide(L)'
;VGNFANLSVAWKNMLYLSGSIRNDIVSSMPRDNRSFTYPSVSLGFIFTELAPLKNNILTFGKIRASYAEVGMAGDYTQSYYYTPAYGGGFYMGNPIVYPIAGAMAYVPYYKVYDPNLKPQNTKSYEIGADLTFFNGLVTLNYTYSRQNVKDQIFEVPLAGSTGASSMIMNGGKIHTNTHEVTLGISPVDTKNFKLDFAFNFSKIDNYVDELAPGVESIMLGGFVTPQVRAGIGDKFPVIYGKSYMRNDEGKIVVDQNGLPMQGEDAVIGTVSPD
;
A
#
# COMPACT_ATOMS: atom_id res chain seq x y z
N VAL A 1 12.80 -13.66 14.65
CA VAL A 1 14.26 -13.39 14.69
C VAL A 1 14.63 -12.70 13.40
N GLY A 2 15.41 -11.60 13.49
CA GLY A 2 15.89 -10.87 12.32
C GLY A 2 17.40 -10.75 12.33
N ASN A 3 18.03 -11.04 11.21
CA ASN A 3 19.46 -10.82 10.97
C ASN A 3 19.59 -9.75 9.88
N PHE A 4 20.50 -8.81 10.04
CA PHE A 4 20.73 -7.79 9.04
C PHE A 4 22.21 -7.40 8.94
N ALA A 5 22.58 -6.93 7.77
CA ALA A 5 23.86 -6.29 7.51
C ALA A 5 23.64 -5.03 6.67
N ASN A 6 24.43 -4.00 6.93
CA ASN A 6 24.43 -2.77 6.15
C ASN A 6 25.85 -2.31 5.89
N LEU A 7 26.05 -1.69 4.72
CA LEU A 7 27.30 -1.07 4.30
C LEU A 7 26.98 0.30 3.71
N SER A 8 27.75 1.30 4.12
CA SER A 8 27.67 2.64 3.55
C SER A 8 29.08 3.12 3.18
N VAL A 9 29.20 3.63 1.97
CA VAL A 9 30.46 4.15 1.43
C VAL A 9 30.22 5.57 0.92
N ALA A 10 31.11 6.48 1.29
CA ALA A 10 31.12 7.84 0.79
C ALA A 10 32.45 8.12 0.08
N TRP A 11 32.37 8.79 -1.07
CA TRP A 11 33.54 9.17 -1.85
C TRP A 11 33.53 10.68 -2.15
N LYS A 12 34.61 11.35 -1.76
CA LYS A 12 34.81 12.80 -1.96
C LYS A 12 33.65 13.70 -1.55
N ASN A 13 32.87 13.33 -0.55
CA ASN A 13 31.63 14.02 -0.13
C ASN A 13 30.62 14.27 -1.27
N MET A 14 30.80 13.58 -2.37
CA MET A 14 30.03 13.74 -3.61
C MET A 14 29.15 12.53 -3.90
N LEU A 15 29.69 11.32 -3.74
CA LEU A 15 28.98 10.07 -4.02
C LEU A 15 28.78 9.28 -2.74
N TYR A 16 27.54 8.88 -2.50
CA TYR A 16 27.11 8.08 -1.35
C TYR A 16 26.41 6.83 -1.85
N LEU A 17 26.90 5.68 -1.46
CA LEU A 17 26.32 4.39 -1.76
C LEU A 17 26.03 3.67 -0.45
N SER A 18 24.76 3.24 -0.25
CA SER A 18 24.42 2.42 0.89
C SER A 18 23.67 1.17 0.40
N GLY A 19 23.99 0.03 1.03
CA GLY A 19 23.32 -1.23 0.76
C GLY A 19 23.00 -1.94 2.06
N SER A 20 21.85 -2.59 2.13
CA SER A 20 21.51 -3.44 3.24
C SER A 20 20.87 -4.74 2.78
N ILE A 21 20.99 -5.75 3.60
CA ILE A 21 20.28 -7.02 3.44
C ILE A 21 19.73 -7.42 4.81
N ARG A 22 18.48 -7.84 4.83
CA ARG A 22 17.83 -8.33 6.05
C ARG A 22 17.14 -9.66 5.77
N ASN A 23 17.27 -10.58 6.72
CA ASN A 23 16.51 -11.82 6.76
C ASN A 23 15.69 -11.88 8.03
N ASP A 24 14.38 -12.07 7.90
CA ASP A 24 13.47 -12.26 9.00
C ASP A 24 12.92 -13.69 9.02
N ILE A 25 12.82 -14.24 10.23
CA ILE A 25 12.21 -15.53 10.51
C ILE A 25 11.03 -15.29 11.44
N VAL A 26 9.81 -15.55 10.95
CA VAL A 26 8.54 -15.24 11.62
C VAL A 26 7.80 -16.53 11.94
N SER A 27 7.55 -16.79 13.23
CA SER A 27 6.94 -18.03 13.69
C SER A 27 5.46 -18.18 13.35
N SER A 28 4.76 -17.09 13.02
CA SER A 28 3.33 -17.13 12.65
C SER A 28 3.08 -17.68 11.25
N MET A 29 4.09 -17.72 10.38
CA MET A 29 3.96 -18.21 8.99
C MET A 29 4.14 -19.72 8.89
N PRO A 30 3.61 -20.37 7.82
CA PRO A 30 3.87 -21.77 7.50
C PRO A 30 5.38 -22.08 7.51
N ARG A 31 5.74 -23.31 7.93
CA ARG A 31 7.15 -23.67 8.18
C ARG A 31 8.07 -23.40 7.00
N ASP A 32 7.62 -23.67 5.79
CA ASP A 32 8.42 -23.54 4.57
C ASP A 32 8.57 -22.07 4.11
N ASN A 33 7.71 -21.18 4.61
CA ASN A 33 7.67 -19.77 4.23
C ASN A 33 7.97 -18.81 5.39
N ARG A 34 8.58 -19.30 6.48
CA ARG A 34 8.91 -18.50 7.68
C ARG A 34 10.06 -17.55 7.48
N SER A 35 11.00 -17.91 6.63
CA SER A 35 12.24 -17.15 6.40
C SER A 35 12.16 -16.42 5.07
N PHE A 36 12.35 -15.12 5.12
CA PHE A 36 12.36 -14.29 3.91
C PHE A 36 13.43 -13.22 4.01
N THR A 37 14.07 -12.96 2.87
CA THR A 37 15.21 -12.05 2.77
C THR A 37 14.86 -10.92 1.83
N TYR A 38 15.21 -9.70 2.20
CA TYR A 38 14.97 -8.53 1.39
C TYR A 38 16.14 -7.56 1.41
N PRO A 39 16.61 -7.16 0.22
CA PRO A 39 17.70 -6.21 0.06
C PRO A 39 17.21 -4.77 -0.04
N SER A 40 18.11 -3.82 0.21
CA SER A 40 17.95 -2.44 -0.23
C SER A 40 19.27 -1.87 -0.73
N VAL A 41 19.19 -0.91 -1.65
CA VAL A 41 20.32 -0.14 -2.12
C VAL A 41 19.87 1.31 -2.34
N SER A 42 20.74 2.26 -1.97
CA SER A 42 20.52 3.67 -2.23
C SER A 42 21.77 4.36 -2.74
N LEU A 43 21.58 5.28 -3.66
CA LEU A 43 22.61 6.10 -4.28
C LEU A 43 22.26 7.57 -4.08
N GLY A 44 23.23 8.37 -3.61
CA GLY A 44 23.15 9.82 -3.56
C GLY A 44 24.32 10.43 -4.27
N PHE A 45 24.07 11.37 -5.18
CA PHE A 45 25.09 12.05 -5.94
C PHE A 45 24.91 13.56 -5.86
N ILE A 46 25.86 14.25 -5.20
CA ILE A 46 25.92 15.71 -5.11
C ILE A 46 26.67 16.21 -6.32
N PHE A 47 25.94 16.48 -7.38
CA PHE A 47 26.57 16.84 -8.66
C PHE A 47 27.15 18.26 -8.66
N THR A 48 26.76 19.12 -7.73
CA THR A 48 27.34 20.45 -7.56
C THR A 48 28.74 20.47 -6.97
N GLU A 49 29.23 19.32 -6.48
CA GLU A 49 30.66 19.17 -6.13
C GLU A 49 31.54 18.98 -7.37
N LEU A 50 30.95 18.75 -8.53
CA LEU A 50 31.68 18.81 -9.81
C LEU A 50 31.78 20.28 -10.28
N ALA A 51 32.98 20.84 -10.29
CA ALA A 51 33.20 22.10 -10.96
C ALA A 51 32.97 21.91 -12.49
N PRO A 52 32.20 22.73 -13.17
CA PRO A 52 31.67 24.07 -12.90
C PRO A 52 30.13 24.11 -12.61
N LEU A 53 29.52 23.04 -12.12
CA LEU A 53 28.04 22.97 -11.99
C LEU A 53 27.53 23.82 -10.84
N LYS A 54 28.33 24.07 -9.81
CA LYS A 54 27.98 24.99 -8.73
C LYS A 54 28.20 26.42 -9.19
N ASN A 55 27.18 27.23 -9.06
CA ASN A 55 27.23 28.65 -9.42
C ASN A 55 26.36 29.48 -8.45
N ASN A 56 26.28 30.81 -8.66
CA ASN A 56 25.52 31.71 -7.79
C ASN A 56 23.99 31.50 -7.85
N ILE A 57 23.50 30.80 -8.86
CA ILE A 57 22.09 30.45 -9.01
C ILE A 57 21.83 29.12 -8.36
N LEU A 58 22.50 28.03 -8.80
CA LEU A 58 22.36 26.70 -8.23
C LEU A 58 23.55 26.49 -7.27
N THR A 59 23.26 26.59 -5.96
CA THR A 59 24.28 26.49 -4.90
C THR A 59 24.45 25.10 -4.35
N PHE A 60 23.41 24.28 -4.44
CA PHE A 60 23.45 22.87 -4.08
C PHE A 60 22.52 22.07 -4.98
N GLY A 61 22.99 20.90 -5.42
CA GLY A 61 22.22 19.96 -6.21
C GLY A 61 22.62 18.54 -5.92
N LYS A 62 21.66 17.71 -5.53
CA LYS A 62 21.80 16.29 -5.26
C LYS A 62 20.72 15.52 -5.98
N ILE A 63 21.11 14.42 -6.64
CA ILE A 63 20.21 13.41 -7.16
C ILE A 63 20.29 12.19 -6.25
N ARG A 64 19.19 11.54 -6.00
CA ARG A 64 19.10 10.31 -5.22
C ARG A 64 18.26 9.28 -5.96
N ALA A 65 18.65 8.02 -5.82
CA ALA A 65 17.91 6.88 -6.30
C ALA A 65 17.97 5.77 -5.27
N SER A 66 16.86 5.06 -5.08
CA SER A 66 16.84 3.92 -4.18
C SER A 66 15.98 2.78 -4.70
N TYR A 67 16.34 1.59 -4.29
CA TYR A 67 15.56 0.38 -4.43
C TYR A 67 15.52 -0.32 -3.08
N ALA A 68 14.34 -0.73 -2.67
CA ALA A 68 14.17 -1.49 -1.44
C ALA A 68 13.10 -2.57 -1.61
N GLU A 69 13.33 -3.72 -1.00
CA GLU A 69 12.31 -4.73 -0.78
C GLU A 69 11.95 -4.78 0.70
N VAL A 70 10.66 -5.03 1.01
CA VAL A 70 10.18 -5.23 2.37
C VAL A 70 9.19 -6.39 2.38
N GLY A 71 9.46 -7.36 3.25
CA GLY A 71 8.55 -8.46 3.51
C GLY A 71 7.61 -8.14 4.67
N MET A 72 6.33 -8.53 4.57
CA MET A 72 5.36 -8.43 5.64
C MET A 72 4.64 -9.76 5.81
N ALA A 73 4.69 -10.32 7.02
CA ALA A 73 4.17 -11.65 7.36
C ALA A 73 2.73 -11.63 7.94
N GLY A 74 1.96 -10.55 7.70
CA GLY A 74 0.63 -10.41 8.25
C GLY A 74 0.63 -10.08 9.75
N ASP A 75 -0.49 -10.34 10.41
CA ASP A 75 -0.65 -10.06 11.83
C ASP A 75 0.17 -11.05 12.68
N TYR A 76 1.01 -10.54 13.57
CA TYR A 76 1.84 -11.35 14.47
C TYR A 76 1.04 -12.08 15.56
N THR A 77 -0.21 -11.69 15.79
CA THR A 77 -1.10 -12.33 16.76
C THR A 77 -1.78 -13.57 16.21
N GLN A 78 -1.70 -13.81 14.91
CA GLN A 78 -2.33 -14.95 14.22
C GLN A 78 -1.27 -15.98 13.80
N SER A 79 -1.62 -17.25 13.90
CA SER A 79 -0.83 -18.34 13.35
C SER A 79 -1.43 -18.77 12.02
N TYR A 80 -0.67 -18.61 10.93
CA TYR A 80 -1.12 -18.88 9.56
C TYR A 80 -0.76 -20.28 9.04
N TYR A 81 -0.31 -21.19 9.90
CA TYR A 81 0.16 -22.52 9.51
C TYR A 81 -0.75 -23.67 9.95
N TYR A 82 -1.83 -23.39 10.65
CA TYR A 82 -2.87 -24.35 10.98
C TYR A 82 -4.22 -23.65 11.14
N THR A 83 -5.28 -24.40 10.91
CA THR A 83 -6.64 -23.95 11.19
C THR A 83 -6.93 -24.24 12.66
N PRO A 84 -7.11 -23.23 13.51
CA PRO A 84 -7.52 -23.49 14.89
C PRO A 84 -8.92 -24.10 14.86
N ALA A 85 -9.05 -25.27 15.43
CA ALA A 85 -10.35 -25.89 15.67
C ALA A 85 -10.77 -25.53 17.09
N TYR A 86 -12.03 -25.15 17.27
CA TYR A 86 -12.79 -25.15 18.50
C TYR A 86 -13.04 -23.91 19.25
N GLY A 87 -14.18 -23.84 19.73
CA GLY A 87 -14.70 -23.06 20.81
C GLY A 87 -16.09 -23.57 21.11
N GLY A 88 -16.56 -23.40 22.29
CA GLY A 88 -17.97 -23.35 22.57
C GLY A 88 -18.55 -22.14 21.83
N GLY A 89 -19.66 -22.30 21.10
CA GLY A 89 -20.41 -21.18 20.56
C GLY A 89 -21.22 -20.48 21.65
N PHE A 90 -21.97 -19.46 21.24
CA PHE A 90 -22.98 -18.82 22.08
C PHE A 90 -24.37 -19.11 21.50
N TYR A 91 -25.33 -19.37 22.38
CA TYR A 91 -26.73 -19.44 22.02
C TYR A 91 -27.49 -18.40 22.85
N MET A 92 -28.12 -17.46 22.16
CA MET A 92 -28.87 -16.33 22.76
C MET A 92 -28.06 -15.59 23.86
N GLY A 93 -26.79 -15.34 23.61
CA GLY A 93 -25.89 -14.63 24.53
C GLY A 93 -25.29 -15.48 25.66
N ASN A 94 -25.66 -16.75 25.77
CA ASN A 94 -25.08 -17.67 26.75
C ASN A 94 -23.99 -18.55 26.13
N PRO A 95 -22.84 -18.73 26.78
CA PRO A 95 -21.81 -19.62 26.29
C PRO A 95 -22.29 -21.08 26.32
N ILE A 96 -22.01 -21.82 25.26
CA ILE A 96 -22.24 -23.27 25.19
C ILE A 96 -21.05 -23.94 25.87
N VAL A 97 -21.29 -24.61 26.96
CA VAL A 97 -20.27 -25.33 27.76
C VAL A 97 -20.41 -26.82 27.53
N TYR A 98 -19.33 -27.49 27.16
CA TYR A 98 -19.28 -28.94 27.02
C TYR A 98 -18.71 -29.62 28.29
N PRO A 99 -19.08 -30.90 28.55
CA PRO A 99 -19.97 -31.77 27.76
C PRO A 99 -21.47 -31.41 27.91
N ILE A 100 -22.23 -31.56 26.83
CA ILE A 100 -23.69 -31.49 26.85
C ILE A 100 -24.23 -32.90 26.76
N ALA A 101 -25.06 -33.29 27.74
CA ALA A 101 -25.59 -34.65 27.86
C ALA A 101 -24.50 -35.77 27.79
N GLY A 102 -23.33 -35.48 28.35
CA GLY A 102 -22.18 -36.41 28.32
C GLY A 102 -21.40 -36.47 27.01
N ALA A 103 -21.80 -35.70 25.97
CA ALA A 103 -21.10 -35.68 24.70
C ALA A 103 -20.24 -34.42 24.58
N MET A 104 -18.97 -34.63 24.16
CA MET A 104 -18.09 -33.54 23.76
C MET A 104 -18.35 -33.18 22.32
N ALA A 105 -18.40 -31.90 22.03
CA ALA A 105 -18.51 -31.40 20.67
C ALA A 105 -17.57 -30.18 20.47
N TYR A 106 -17.26 -29.91 19.21
CA TYR A 106 -16.38 -28.83 18.80
C TYR A 106 -17.05 -28.04 17.68
N VAL A 107 -16.92 -26.73 17.76
CA VAL A 107 -17.30 -25.84 16.65
C VAL A 107 -16.02 -25.57 15.87
N PRO A 108 -15.92 -25.98 14.60
CA PRO A 108 -14.75 -25.68 13.79
C PRO A 108 -14.59 -24.16 13.64
N TYR A 109 -13.35 -23.72 13.63
CA TYR A 109 -13.07 -22.31 13.36
C TYR A 109 -13.51 -22.00 11.92
N TYR A 110 -14.16 -20.86 11.77
CA TYR A 110 -14.81 -20.48 10.50
C TYR A 110 -13.84 -20.01 9.41
N LYS A 111 -12.57 -19.79 9.74
CA LYS A 111 -11.52 -19.40 8.79
C LYS A 111 -10.58 -20.56 8.50
N VAL A 112 -10.20 -20.68 7.23
CA VAL A 112 -9.15 -21.59 6.79
C VAL A 112 -7.96 -20.79 6.25
N TYR A 113 -6.79 -21.40 6.25
CA TYR A 113 -5.54 -20.77 5.81
C TYR A 113 -4.93 -21.59 4.68
N ASP A 114 -4.40 -20.86 3.67
CA ASP A 114 -3.62 -21.51 2.63
C ASP A 114 -2.34 -22.11 3.25
N PRO A 115 -2.11 -23.43 3.12
CA PRO A 115 -0.91 -24.06 3.63
C PRO A 115 0.39 -23.52 2.99
N ASN A 116 0.29 -22.92 1.80
CA ASN A 116 1.40 -22.33 1.06
C ASN A 116 1.51 -20.80 1.27
N LEU A 117 0.82 -20.26 2.26
CA LEU A 117 0.82 -18.83 2.53
C LEU A 117 2.25 -18.29 2.65
N LYS A 118 2.53 -17.19 1.94
CA LYS A 118 3.83 -16.51 1.88
C LYS A 118 3.75 -15.13 2.51
N PRO A 119 4.86 -14.58 2.98
CA PRO A 119 4.92 -13.16 3.29
C PRO A 119 4.65 -12.30 2.06
N GLN A 120 3.88 -11.24 2.26
CA GLN A 120 3.70 -10.19 1.26
C GLN A 120 5.05 -9.54 0.97
N ASN A 121 5.33 -9.25 -0.30
CA ASN A 121 6.54 -8.55 -0.72
C ASN A 121 6.20 -7.20 -1.35
N THR A 122 6.80 -6.14 -0.84
CA THR A 122 6.73 -4.78 -1.39
C THR A 122 8.06 -4.40 -1.98
N LYS A 123 8.09 -4.07 -3.27
CA LYS A 123 9.25 -3.54 -3.99
C LYS A 123 9.04 -2.06 -4.23
N SER A 124 9.96 -1.25 -3.73
CA SER A 124 9.93 0.21 -3.85
C SER A 124 11.09 0.70 -4.71
N TYR A 125 10.78 1.57 -5.63
CA TYR A 125 11.73 2.32 -6.46
C TYR A 125 11.52 3.80 -6.20
N GLU A 126 12.58 4.52 -5.95
CA GLU A 126 12.51 5.94 -5.66
C GLU A 126 13.60 6.68 -6.43
N ILE A 127 13.25 7.82 -7.00
CA ILE A 127 14.17 8.78 -7.57
C ILE A 127 13.80 10.18 -7.09
N GLY A 128 14.79 10.98 -6.73
CA GLY A 128 14.56 12.32 -6.21
C GLY A 128 15.68 13.27 -6.54
N ALA A 129 15.36 14.56 -6.40
CA ALA A 129 16.30 15.65 -6.56
C ALA A 129 16.12 16.66 -5.43
N ASP A 130 17.22 17.07 -4.84
CA ASP A 130 17.29 18.12 -3.81
C ASP A 130 18.11 19.28 -4.39
N LEU A 131 17.47 20.42 -4.59
CA LEU A 131 18.06 21.60 -5.22
C LEU A 131 17.96 22.80 -4.29
N THR A 132 19.05 23.57 -4.22
CA THR A 132 19.07 24.85 -3.48
C THR A 132 19.57 25.94 -4.40
N PHE A 133 18.80 27.01 -4.49
CA PHE A 133 19.07 28.15 -5.35
C PHE A 133 19.33 29.41 -4.51
N PHE A 134 20.16 30.31 -5.07
CA PHE A 134 20.44 31.63 -4.52
C PHE A 134 20.86 31.60 -3.03
N ASN A 135 21.78 30.70 -2.68
CA ASN A 135 22.31 30.52 -1.32
C ASN A 135 21.24 30.20 -0.26
N GLY A 136 20.20 29.43 -0.64
CA GLY A 136 19.14 29.03 0.30
C GLY A 136 17.88 29.85 0.25
N LEU A 137 17.81 30.87 -0.63
CA LEU A 137 16.57 31.65 -0.84
C LEU A 137 15.41 30.75 -1.32
N VAL A 138 15.72 29.79 -2.21
CA VAL A 138 14.74 28.83 -2.71
C VAL A 138 15.30 27.42 -2.59
N THR A 139 14.53 26.52 -2.02
CA THR A 139 14.81 25.08 -1.97
C THR A 139 13.71 24.30 -2.65
N LEU A 140 14.07 23.34 -3.48
CA LEU A 140 13.15 22.43 -4.13
C LEU A 140 13.57 20.99 -3.84
N ASN A 141 12.65 20.23 -3.29
CA ASN A 141 12.79 18.80 -3.09
C ASN A 141 11.68 18.11 -3.90
N TYR A 142 12.06 17.20 -4.77
CA TYR A 142 11.12 16.39 -5.56
C TYR A 142 11.46 14.92 -5.40
N THR A 143 10.43 14.12 -5.19
CA THR A 143 10.55 12.67 -5.15
C THR A 143 9.42 12.04 -5.97
N TYR A 144 9.80 11.12 -6.83
CA TYR A 144 8.91 10.15 -7.42
C TYR A 144 9.20 8.78 -6.83
N SER A 145 8.17 8.09 -6.38
CA SER A 145 8.27 6.70 -5.93
C SER A 145 7.23 5.82 -6.62
N ARG A 146 7.63 4.57 -6.87
CA ARG A 146 6.74 3.51 -7.30
C ARG A 146 6.90 2.32 -6.37
N GLN A 147 5.80 1.91 -5.78
CA GLN A 147 5.72 0.71 -4.96
C GLN A 147 4.90 -0.36 -5.68
N ASN A 148 5.38 -1.59 -5.69
CA ASN A 148 4.67 -2.75 -6.22
C ASN A 148 4.56 -3.77 -5.09
N VAL A 149 3.34 -4.02 -4.65
CA VAL A 149 3.00 -5.03 -3.65
C VAL A 149 2.59 -6.30 -4.36
N LYS A 150 3.17 -7.44 -3.97
CA LYS A 150 2.85 -8.77 -4.47
C LYS A 150 2.53 -9.70 -3.31
N ASP A 151 1.80 -10.75 -3.62
CA ASP A 151 1.43 -11.79 -2.66
C ASP A 151 0.73 -11.20 -1.44
N GLN A 152 -0.11 -10.18 -1.64
CA GLN A 152 -0.84 -9.53 -0.55
C GLN A 152 -1.68 -10.56 0.20
N ILE A 153 -1.63 -10.52 1.53
CA ILE A 153 -2.41 -11.42 2.38
C ILE A 153 -3.78 -10.80 2.59
N PHE A 154 -4.82 -11.50 2.20
CA PHE A 154 -6.19 -11.06 2.41
C PHE A 154 -7.16 -12.22 2.65
N GLU A 155 -8.32 -11.88 3.15
CA GLU A 155 -9.40 -12.78 3.47
C GLU A 155 -10.39 -12.83 2.30
N VAL A 156 -10.57 -14.01 1.72
CA VAL A 156 -11.53 -14.26 0.63
C VAL A 156 -12.74 -14.97 1.21
N PRO A 157 -13.97 -14.47 1.00
CA PRO A 157 -15.18 -15.17 1.43
C PRO A 157 -15.34 -16.49 0.67
N LEU A 158 -15.77 -17.52 1.37
CA LEU A 158 -16.06 -18.84 0.83
C LEU A 158 -17.57 -19.12 0.80
N ALA A 159 -17.97 -19.98 -0.12
CA ALA A 159 -19.34 -20.48 -0.12
C ALA A 159 -19.63 -21.28 1.16
N GLY A 160 -20.78 -21.05 1.81
CA GLY A 160 -21.15 -21.73 3.05
C GLY A 160 -21.14 -23.26 2.99
N SER A 161 -21.28 -23.85 1.78
CA SER A 161 -21.17 -25.29 1.54
C SER A 161 -19.79 -25.88 1.81
N THR A 162 -18.73 -25.04 1.91
CA THR A 162 -17.37 -25.48 2.24
C THR A 162 -17.18 -25.74 3.75
N GLY A 163 -18.12 -25.31 4.58
CA GLY A 163 -18.03 -25.39 6.04
C GLY A 163 -17.17 -24.29 6.67
N ALA A 164 -16.60 -23.38 5.88
CA ALA A 164 -15.87 -22.21 6.34
C ALA A 164 -16.49 -20.94 5.74
N SER A 165 -16.33 -19.79 6.44
CA SER A 165 -16.83 -18.50 5.94
C SER A 165 -15.81 -17.79 5.07
N SER A 166 -14.53 -18.04 5.31
CA SER A 166 -13.46 -17.35 4.60
C SER A 166 -12.15 -18.15 4.59
N MET A 167 -11.30 -17.80 3.63
CA MET A 167 -9.95 -18.32 3.50
C MET A 167 -8.95 -17.17 3.47
N ILE A 168 -7.88 -17.29 4.25
CA ILE A 168 -6.73 -16.40 4.20
C ILE A 168 -5.72 -16.97 3.22
N MET A 169 -5.40 -16.20 2.20
CA MET A 169 -4.50 -16.63 1.14
C MET A 169 -3.71 -15.44 0.58
N ASN A 170 -2.65 -15.74 -0.14
CA ASN A 170 -1.97 -14.73 -0.94
C ASN A 170 -2.73 -14.50 -2.24
N GLY A 171 -2.75 -13.28 -2.65
CA GLY A 171 -3.25 -12.93 -3.97
C GLY A 171 -3.13 -11.44 -4.20
N GLY A 172 -3.29 -11.08 -5.46
CA GLY A 172 -3.29 -9.71 -5.86
C GLY A 172 -1.91 -9.07 -5.98
N LYS A 173 -1.91 -8.07 -6.82
CA LYS A 173 -0.83 -7.10 -6.99
C LYS A 173 -1.46 -5.72 -7.00
N ILE A 174 -0.84 -4.83 -6.27
CA ILE A 174 -1.21 -3.42 -6.24
C ILE A 174 0.04 -2.63 -6.54
N HIS A 175 -0.07 -1.60 -7.36
CA HIS A 175 0.99 -0.63 -7.47
C HIS A 175 0.54 0.75 -7.05
N THR A 176 1.48 1.50 -6.49
CA THR A 176 1.30 2.88 -6.05
C THR A 176 2.34 3.75 -6.72
N ASN A 177 1.91 4.83 -7.36
CA ASN A 177 2.78 5.89 -7.84
C ASN A 177 2.58 7.11 -6.94
N THR A 178 3.69 7.68 -6.46
CA THR A 178 3.66 8.84 -5.58
C THR A 178 4.55 9.93 -6.13
N HIS A 179 4.04 11.15 -6.17
CA HIS A 179 4.80 12.36 -6.46
C HIS A 179 4.76 13.26 -5.23
N GLU A 180 5.92 13.67 -4.75
CA GLU A 180 6.06 14.57 -3.62
C GLU A 180 6.93 15.75 -4.03
N VAL A 181 6.46 16.96 -3.73
CA VAL A 181 7.17 18.21 -3.97
C VAL A 181 7.17 19.02 -2.70
N THR A 182 8.33 19.46 -2.27
CA THR A 182 8.48 20.47 -1.22
C THR A 182 9.22 21.66 -1.79
N LEU A 183 8.57 22.82 -1.76
CA LEU A 183 9.15 24.10 -2.15
C LEU A 183 9.31 24.98 -0.91
N GLY A 184 10.54 25.32 -0.58
CA GLY A 184 10.87 26.28 0.49
C GLY A 184 11.31 27.60 -0.11
N ILE A 185 10.85 28.71 0.47
CA ILE A 185 11.23 30.07 0.08
C ILE A 185 11.54 30.86 1.36
N SER A 186 12.75 31.37 1.46
CA SER A 186 13.25 32.17 2.59
C SER A 186 13.54 33.61 2.14
N PRO A 187 12.50 34.45 1.89
CA PRO A 187 12.69 35.74 1.26
C PRO A 187 13.40 36.75 2.15
N VAL A 188 13.36 36.57 3.46
CA VAL A 188 14.04 37.41 4.41
C VAL A 188 14.77 36.59 5.44
N ASP A 189 16.07 36.77 5.52
CA ASP A 189 16.94 36.20 6.55
C ASP A 189 17.92 37.24 7.04
N THR A 190 17.54 37.92 8.10
CA THR A 190 18.32 39.00 8.75
C THR A 190 18.64 38.59 10.19
N LYS A 191 19.57 39.30 10.81
CA LYS A 191 19.96 39.08 12.22
C LYS A 191 18.78 39.10 13.20
N ASN A 192 17.76 39.92 12.92
CA ASN A 192 16.66 40.19 13.85
C ASN A 192 15.31 39.67 13.36
N PHE A 193 15.20 39.28 12.09
CA PHE A 193 13.95 38.79 11.50
C PHE A 193 14.21 37.76 10.40
N LYS A 194 13.50 36.66 10.48
CA LYS A 194 13.53 35.59 9.46
C LYS A 194 12.11 35.24 9.06
N LEU A 195 11.91 35.04 7.74
CA LEU A 195 10.62 34.65 7.17
C LEU A 195 10.85 33.47 6.22
N ASP A 196 10.20 32.34 6.53
CA ASP A 196 10.29 31.13 5.74
C ASP A 196 8.87 30.70 5.34
N PHE A 197 8.70 30.30 4.08
CA PHE A 197 7.51 29.64 3.57
C PHE A 197 7.86 28.23 3.12
N ALA A 198 6.98 27.26 3.40
CA ALA A 198 7.08 25.91 2.91
C ALA A 198 5.76 25.47 2.28
N PHE A 199 5.83 24.98 1.03
CA PHE A 199 4.70 24.42 0.31
C PHE A 199 4.98 22.95 0.05
N ASN A 200 4.06 22.08 0.51
CA ASN A 200 4.14 20.65 0.30
C ASN A 200 2.98 20.22 -0.59
N PHE A 201 3.31 19.46 -1.61
CA PHE A 201 2.34 18.81 -2.49
C PHE A 201 2.65 17.32 -2.57
N SER A 202 1.62 16.49 -2.43
CA SER A 202 1.72 15.05 -2.58
C SER A 202 0.54 14.55 -3.42
N LYS A 203 0.84 13.69 -4.40
CA LYS A 203 -0.15 12.97 -5.20
C LYS A 203 0.16 11.48 -5.14
N ILE A 204 -0.85 10.69 -4.76
CA ILE A 204 -0.75 9.24 -4.60
C ILE A 204 -1.83 8.58 -5.46
N ASP A 205 -1.40 7.74 -6.40
CA ASP A 205 -2.28 6.94 -7.24
C ASP A 205 -2.03 5.45 -6.99
N ASN A 206 -3.05 4.76 -6.49
CA ASN A 206 -3.03 3.31 -6.24
C ASN A 206 -3.86 2.59 -7.27
N TYR A 207 -3.38 1.46 -7.79
CA TYR A 207 -4.09 0.64 -8.78
C TYR A 207 -4.02 -0.84 -8.41
N VAL A 208 -5.10 -1.55 -8.69
CA VAL A 208 -5.17 -3.01 -8.56
C VAL A 208 -4.76 -3.63 -9.88
N ASP A 209 -3.59 -4.30 -9.91
CA ASP A 209 -3.11 -4.98 -11.12
C ASP A 209 -3.68 -6.39 -11.26
N GLU A 210 -3.73 -7.12 -10.14
CA GLU A 210 -4.24 -8.49 -10.09
C GLU A 210 -4.92 -8.75 -8.74
N LEU A 211 -5.88 -9.66 -8.72
CA LEU A 211 -6.48 -10.24 -7.52
C LEU A 211 -6.22 -11.75 -7.47
N ALA A 212 -6.77 -12.45 -6.48
CA ALA A 212 -6.65 -13.89 -6.40
C ALA A 212 -7.25 -14.58 -7.66
N PRO A 213 -6.75 -15.74 -8.07
CA PRO A 213 -7.27 -16.45 -9.22
C PRO A 213 -8.80 -16.65 -9.15
N GLY A 214 -9.49 -16.23 -10.22
CA GLY A 214 -10.96 -16.31 -10.31
C GLY A 214 -11.72 -15.20 -9.57
N VAL A 215 -11.02 -14.22 -8.99
CA VAL A 215 -11.63 -13.05 -8.33
C VAL A 215 -11.45 -11.82 -9.21
N GLU A 216 -12.53 -11.24 -9.70
CA GLU A 216 -12.49 -10.01 -10.51
C GLU A 216 -12.58 -8.74 -9.65
N SER A 217 -13.27 -8.84 -8.51
CA SER A 217 -13.36 -7.72 -7.56
C SER A 217 -13.65 -8.22 -6.14
N ILE A 218 -13.27 -7.42 -5.16
CA ILE A 218 -13.47 -7.68 -3.73
C ILE A 218 -14.24 -6.52 -3.13
N MET A 219 -15.36 -6.81 -2.48
CA MET A 219 -16.09 -5.84 -1.67
C MET A 219 -15.32 -5.59 -0.37
N LEU A 220 -14.96 -4.34 -0.13
CA LEU A 220 -14.23 -3.92 1.07
C LEU A 220 -15.16 -3.37 2.16
N GLY A 221 -16.35 -2.90 1.77
CA GLY A 221 -17.34 -2.38 2.70
C GLY A 221 -18.53 -1.76 2.00
N GLY A 222 -19.53 -1.34 2.78
CA GLY A 222 -20.76 -0.72 2.27
C GLY A 222 -21.91 -1.71 2.18
N PHE A 223 -22.81 -1.46 1.22
CA PHE A 223 -24.00 -2.26 0.93
C PHE A 223 -23.81 -3.00 -0.41
N VAL A 224 -24.83 -3.72 -0.86
CA VAL A 224 -24.82 -4.31 -2.21
C VAL A 224 -24.62 -3.21 -3.26
N THR A 225 -25.27 -2.08 -3.08
CA THR A 225 -25.15 -0.86 -3.88
C THR A 225 -25.53 0.35 -3.02
N PRO A 226 -24.68 1.36 -2.82
CA PRO A 226 -23.28 1.45 -3.23
C PRO A 226 -22.34 0.64 -2.32
N GLN A 227 -21.18 0.28 -2.86
CA GLN A 227 -20.12 -0.42 -2.13
C GLN A 227 -18.75 0.20 -2.40
N VAL A 228 -17.84 0.05 -1.44
CA VAL A 228 -16.41 0.26 -1.62
C VAL A 228 -15.81 -1.06 -2.09
N ARG A 229 -15.09 -1.06 -3.21
CA ARG A 229 -14.49 -2.28 -3.75
C ARG A 229 -13.10 -2.06 -4.33
N ALA A 230 -12.41 -3.17 -4.50
CA ALA A 230 -11.19 -3.28 -5.30
C ALA A 230 -11.51 -4.14 -6.53
N GLY A 231 -11.38 -3.61 -7.72
CA GLY A 231 -11.54 -4.32 -8.99
C GLY A 231 -10.24 -4.28 -9.79
N ILE A 232 -9.99 -5.30 -10.61
CA ILE A 232 -8.79 -5.35 -11.47
C ILE A 232 -8.82 -4.19 -12.47
N GLY A 233 -7.73 -3.42 -12.51
CA GLY A 233 -7.56 -2.24 -13.36
C GLY A 233 -8.11 -0.94 -12.76
N ASP A 234 -8.87 -1.02 -11.66
CA ASP A 234 -9.41 0.14 -10.97
C ASP A 234 -8.33 0.83 -10.09
N LYS A 235 -8.55 2.10 -9.78
CA LYS A 235 -7.90 2.75 -8.63
C LYS A 235 -8.30 2.01 -7.34
N PHE A 236 -7.47 2.07 -6.32
CA PHE A 236 -7.71 1.38 -5.04
C PHE A 236 -7.84 2.38 -3.88
N PRO A 237 -8.96 2.33 -3.14
CA PRO A 237 -10.24 1.68 -3.44
C PRO A 237 -11.18 2.59 -4.24
N VAL A 238 -12.19 1.99 -4.88
CA VAL A 238 -13.21 2.72 -5.64
C VAL A 238 -14.59 2.61 -4.99
N ILE A 239 -15.44 3.58 -5.31
CA ILE A 239 -16.88 3.53 -5.00
C ILE A 239 -17.58 2.96 -6.23
N TYR A 240 -18.31 1.86 -6.04
CA TYR A 240 -19.07 1.18 -7.07
C TYR A 240 -20.56 1.25 -6.76
N GLY A 241 -21.34 1.60 -7.75
CA GLY A 241 -22.77 1.74 -7.57
C GLY A 241 -23.46 2.30 -8.82
N LYS A 242 -24.70 2.68 -8.67
CA LYS A 242 -25.49 3.22 -9.77
C LYS A 242 -25.10 4.65 -10.06
N SER A 243 -24.81 4.92 -11.34
CA SER A 243 -24.57 6.25 -11.88
C SER A 243 -25.82 6.78 -12.58
N TYR A 244 -25.76 8.00 -13.08
CA TYR A 244 -26.75 8.50 -14.02
C TYR A 244 -26.45 8.02 -15.44
N MET A 245 -27.54 7.62 -16.15
CA MET A 245 -27.43 7.30 -17.58
C MET A 245 -26.91 8.52 -18.35
N ARG A 246 -25.95 8.29 -19.25
CA ARG A 246 -25.40 9.32 -20.12
C ARG A 246 -25.55 8.91 -21.58
N ASN A 247 -25.79 9.90 -22.44
CA ASN A 247 -25.78 9.70 -23.87
C ASN A 247 -24.36 9.67 -24.44
N ASP A 248 -24.21 9.46 -25.75
CA ASP A 248 -22.91 9.40 -26.44
C ASP A 248 -22.08 10.70 -26.32
N GLU A 249 -22.73 11.82 -26.03
CA GLU A 249 -22.08 13.12 -25.77
C GLU A 249 -21.68 13.31 -24.29
N GLY A 250 -21.94 12.30 -23.41
CA GLY A 250 -21.65 12.35 -21.98
C GLY A 250 -22.67 13.15 -21.15
N LYS A 251 -23.77 13.64 -21.74
CA LYS A 251 -24.82 14.38 -21.05
C LYS A 251 -25.75 13.42 -20.32
N ILE A 252 -26.25 13.85 -19.14
CA ILE A 252 -27.22 13.06 -18.35
C ILE A 252 -28.54 12.95 -19.12
N VAL A 253 -29.03 11.72 -19.28
CA VAL A 253 -30.34 11.43 -19.85
C VAL A 253 -31.42 11.64 -18.79
N VAL A 254 -32.50 12.34 -19.16
CA VAL A 254 -33.64 12.60 -18.28
C VAL A 254 -34.89 11.90 -18.80
N ASP A 255 -35.80 11.58 -17.92
CA ASP A 255 -37.12 11.05 -18.25
C ASP A 255 -38.07 12.15 -18.75
N GLN A 256 -39.32 11.78 -19.02
CA GLN A 256 -40.37 12.70 -19.52
C GLN A 256 -40.69 13.84 -18.53
N ASN A 257 -40.33 13.69 -17.24
CA ASN A 257 -40.56 14.69 -16.21
C ASN A 257 -39.31 15.54 -15.96
N GLY A 258 -38.22 15.32 -16.72
CA GLY A 258 -36.95 16.02 -16.56
C GLY A 258 -36.05 15.46 -15.41
N LEU A 259 -36.39 14.28 -14.89
CA LEU A 259 -35.62 13.64 -13.80
C LEU A 259 -34.49 12.78 -14.41
N PRO A 260 -33.30 12.80 -13.80
CA PRO A 260 -32.19 11.97 -14.25
C PRO A 260 -32.50 10.47 -14.21
N MET A 261 -32.24 9.77 -15.30
CA MET A 261 -32.43 8.32 -15.38
C MET A 261 -31.24 7.61 -14.75
N GLN A 262 -31.52 6.52 -14.05
CA GLN A 262 -30.52 5.67 -13.41
C GLN A 262 -29.84 4.80 -14.47
N GLY A 263 -28.50 4.77 -14.42
CA GLY A 263 -27.66 3.91 -15.29
C GLY A 263 -27.36 2.57 -14.65
N GLU A 264 -26.49 1.82 -15.32
CA GLU A 264 -25.95 0.56 -14.81
C GLU A 264 -25.01 0.79 -13.61
N ASP A 265 -24.77 -0.29 -12.85
CA ASP A 265 -23.75 -0.27 -11.80
C ASP A 265 -22.36 -0.13 -12.42
N ALA A 266 -21.61 0.85 -11.93
CA ALA A 266 -20.27 1.19 -12.44
C ALA A 266 -19.38 1.75 -11.32
N VAL A 267 -18.10 1.93 -11.60
CA VAL A 267 -17.22 2.76 -10.77
C VAL A 267 -17.69 4.22 -10.91
N ILE A 268 -18.15 4.80 -9.80
CA ILE A 268 -18.69 6.16 -9.75
C ILE A 268 -17.74 7.17 -9.10
N GLY A 269 -16.68 6.71 -8.48
CA GLY A 269 -15.67 7.56 -7.87
C GLY A 269 -14.57 6.77 -7.15
N THR A 270 -13.64 7.51 -6.58
CA THR A 270 -12.58 6.98 -5.72
C THR A 270 -12.87 7.35 -4.27
N VAL A 271 -12.35 6.56 -3.31
CA VAL A 271 -12.48 6.87 -1.89
C VAL A 271 -11.49 7.96 -1.48
N SER A 272 -10.34 8.02 -2.13
CA SER A 272 -9.38 9.11 -1.94
C SER A 272 -9.73 10.29 -2.84
N PRO A 273 -9.64 11.53 -2.38
CA PRO A 273 -9.73 12.71 -3.25
C PRO A 273 -8.58 12.67 -4.27
N ASP A 274 -8.87 13.10 -5.49
CA ASP A 274 -7.87 13.24 -6.56
C ASP A 274 -6.91 14.42 -6.31
#